data_a967dda56b81c5678f9d4679c9737436
#
_entry.id   a967dda56b81c5678f9d4679c9737436
#
_cell.length_a   1.000
_cell.length_b   1.000
_cell.length_c   1.000
_cell.angle_alpha   90.00
_cell.angle_beta   90.00
_cell.angle_gamma   90.00
#
_symmetry.space_group_name_H-M   'P 1'
#
loop_
_entity.id
_entity.type
_entity.pdbx_description
1 polymer ?
#
loop_
_entity_poly.entity_id
_entity_poly.type
_entity_poly.pdbx_seq_one_letter_code
_entity_poly.pdbx_strand_id
1 'polypeptide(L)'
;EAVRYGEIYESSELEILAAFQAVKVPAVVLESAAVRRLYHLPETAANSPLRLYIPEERYYMARGYLFDLGYETDQFYTGFGEHMKRAGGFQVEIYHHLPFLTKNYKKHMKSLLDRAYPDKKYPVLKVLSLESSYMFRMAEACYHFCTDNLKIRELLDLYLFYKLFHKDMNKKFLDARIKELDISLLSQSLLHMADMWFSSRKDSLFPYPKDSISLYDDMEARILSNGTVGADSIPEAAR
;
A
#
# COMPACT_ATOMS: atom_id res chain seq x y z
N GLU A 1 -6.31 14.50 19.41
CA GLU A 1 -6.40 14.79 17.94
C GLU A 1 -6.21 13.54 17.10
N ALA A 2 -5.13 12.75 17.27
CA ALA A 2 -4.83 11.56 16.46
C ALA A 2 -5.96 10.50 16.46
N VAL A 3 -6.58 10.23 17.61
CA VAL A 3 -7.73 9.32 17.72
C VAL A 3 -8.91 9.82 16.88
N ARG A 4 -9.23 11.12 16.98
CA ARG A 4 -10.32 11.74 16.20
C ARG A 4 -10.07 11.68 14.70
N TYR A 5 -8.83 11.87 14.25
CA TYR A 5 -8.47 11.69 12.86
C TYR A 5 -8.67 10.23 12.40
N GLY A 6 -8.34 9.26 13.26
CA GLY A 6 -8.57 7.84 12.97
C GLY A 6 -10.02 7.49 12.70
N GLU A 7 -10.92 7.99 13.52
CA GLU A 7 -12.38 7.80 13.38
C GLU A 7 -12.91 8.45 12.10
N ILE A 8 -12.41 9.66 11.75
CA ILE A 8 -12.79 10.34 10.51
C ILE A 8 -12.34 9.52 9.30
N TYR A 9 -11.14 8.93 9.33
CA TYR A 9 -10.63 8.11 8.24
C TYR A 9 -11.46 6.84 8.04
N GLU A 10 -11.75 6.11 9.11
CA GLU A 10 -12.58 4.90 9.04
C GLU A 10 -14.02 5.22 8.58
N SER A 11 -14.61 6.30 9.06
CA SER A 11 -15.97 6.69 8.64
C SER A 11 -16.03 7.13 7.18
N SER A 12 -15.02 7.87 6.71
CA SER A 12 -14.94 8.31 5.31
C SER A 12 -14.69 7.16 4.34
N GLU A 13 -13.85 6.19 4.73
CA GLU A 13 -13.68 4.96 3.97
C GLU A 13 -15.01 4.20 3.85
N LEU A 14 -15.70 3.98 4.97
CA LEU A 14 -17.00 3.28 4.97
C LEU A 14 -18.04 3.99 4.11
N GLU A 15 -18.03 5.32 4.07
CA GLU A 15 -18.92 6.13 3.21
C GLU A 15 -18.67 5.85 1.73
N ILE A 16 -17.40 5.87 1.29
CA ILE A 16 -17.02 5.55 -0.11
C ILE A 16 -17.43 4.13 -0.48
N LEU A 17 -17.06 3.14 0.37
CA LEU A 17 -17.35 1.74 0.10
C LEU A 17 -18.87 1.47 0.03
N ALA A 18 -19.66 2.10 0.92
CA ALA A 18 -21.11 2.01 0.92
C ALA A 18 -21.71 2.67 -0.33
N ALA A 19 -21.21 3.85 -0.73
CA ALA A 19 -21.65 4.53 -1.94
C ALA A 19 -21.39 3.67 -3.19
N PHE A 20 -20.18 3.12 -3.35
CA PHE A 20 -19.85 2.25 -4.48
C PHE A 20 -20.71 0.98 -4.51
N GLN A 21 -21.01 0.40 -3.34
CA GLN A 21 -21.94 -0.73 -3.23
C GLN A 21 -23.35 -0.35 -3.69
N ALA A 22 -23.86 0.81 -3.27
CA ALA A 22 -25.21 1.27 -3.60
C ALA A 22 -25.40 1.51 -5.11
N VAL A 23 -24.39 2.11 -5.75
CA VAL A 23 -24.42 2.43 -7.19
C VAL A 23 -23.80 1.34 -8.07
N LYS A 24 -23.41 0.21 -7.48
CA LYS A 24 -22.83 -0.97 -8.15
C LYS A 24 -21.56 -0.65 -8.96
N VAL A 25 -20.71 0.19 -8.44
CA VAL A 25 -19.38 0.45 -9.01
C VAL A 25 -18.40 -0.62 -8.50
N PRO A 26 -17.92 -1.53 -9.35
CA PRO A 26 -16.95 -2.54 -8.94
C PRO A 26 -15.59 -1.90 -8.70
N ALA A 27 -14.94 -2.31 -7.63
CA ALA A 27 -13.55 -1.93 -7.35
C ALA A 27 -12.83 -3.06 -6.59
N VAL A 28 -11.50 -3.07 -6.67
CA VAL A 28 -10.64 -3.89 -5.81
C VAL A 28 -9.99 -2.97 -4.79
N VAL A 29 -10.19 -3.25 -3.51
CA VAL A 29 -9.52 -2.54 -2.42
C VAL A 29 -8.09 -3.04 -2.35
N LEU A 30 -7.15 -2.18 -2.74
CA LEU A 30 -5.71 -2.45 -2.70
C LEU A 30 -5.14 -2.16 -1.31
N GLU A 31 -5.58 -1.04 -0.73
CA GLU A 31 -5.22 -0.60 0.61
C GLU A 31 -6.39 0.15 1.25
N SER A 32 -6.54 -0.04 2.55
CA SER A 32 -7.61 0.55 3.34
C SER A 32 -7.07 1.10 4.66
N ALA A 33 -7.89 1.87 5.39
CA ALA A 33 -7.58 2.33 6.74
C ALA A 33 -7.25 1.17 7.70
N ALA A 34 -7.58 -0.08 7.35
CA ALA A 34 -7.23 -1.26 8.12
C ALA A 34 -5.70 -1.45 8.31
N VAL A 35 -4.85 -0.85 7.45
CA VAL A 35 -3.40 -0.83 7.64
C VAL A 35 -3.01 -0.24 9.01
N ARG A 36 -3.79 0.69 9.53
CA ARG A 36 -3.57 1.29 10.86
C ARG A 36 -3.59 0.25 11.99
N ARG A 37 -4.34 -0.86 11.81
CA ARG A 37 -4.43 -1.96 12.78
C ARG A 37 -3.16 -2.80 12.85
N LEU A 38 -2.22 -2.61 11.92
CA LEU A 38 -0.89 -3.22 12.00
C LEU A 38 -0.02 -2.57 13.09
N TYR A 39 -0.34 -1.34 13.47
CA TYR A 39 0.40 -0.58 14.47
C TYR A 39 -0.08 -0.90 15.88
N HIS A 40 0.84 -0.96 16.84
CA HIS A 40 0.50 -1.15 18.25
C HIS A 40 -0.39 -0.01 18.78
N LEU A 41 -0.13 1.20 18.31
CA LEU A 41 -0.95 2.39 18.55
C LEU A 41 -1.47 2.88 17.18
N PRO A 42 -2.69 2.48 16.76
CA PRO A 42 -3.23 2.83 15.44
C PRO A 42 -3.25 4.33 15.14
N GLU A 43 -3.33 5.17 16.19
CA GLU A 43 -3.28 6.62 16.10
C GLU A 43 -1.89 7.16 15.69
N THR A 44 -0.82 6.37 15.83
CA THR A 44 0.53 6.74 15.37
C THR A 44 0.75 6.44 13.90
N ALA A 45 -0.11 5.62 13.30
CA ALA A 45 -0.07 5.39 11.88
C ALA A 45 -0.45 6.70 11.15
N ALA A 46 0.47 7.21 10.32
CA ALA A 46 0.14 8.35 9.49
C ALA A 46 -1.02 8.00 8.54
N ASN A 47 -1.71 8.99 8.03
CA ASN A 47 -2.86 8.78 7.16
C ASN A 47 -2.43 8.15 5.83
N SER A 48 -2.89 6.92 5.57
CA SER A 48 -2.78 6.30 4.25
C SER A 48 -4.06 6.57 3.48
N PRO A 49 -3.99 6.90 2.19
CA PRO A 49 -5.19 7.00 1.37
C PRO A 49 -5.87 5.64 1.26
N LEU A 50 -7.20 5.65 1.10
CA LEU A 50 -7.91 4.49 0.57
C LEU A 50 -7.46 4.30 -0.88
N ARG A 51 -6.95 3.12 -1.24
CA ARG A 51 -6.45 2.82 -2.59
C ARG A 51 -7.34 1.81 -3.27
N LEU A 52 -7.92 2.21 -4.40
CA LEU A 52 -8.88 1.41 -5.15
C LEU A 52 -8.40 1.20 -6.59
N TYR A 53 -8.42 -0.04 -7.04
CA TYR A 53 -8.36 -0.34 -8.47
C TYR A 53 -9.79 -0.43 -9.01
N ILE A 54 -10.07 0.30 -10.06
CA ILE A 54 -11.37 0.39 -10.69
C ILE A 54 -11.22 -0.01 -12.17
N PRO A 55 -12.02 -0.94 -12.70
CA PRO A 55 -12.01 -1.26 -14.11
C PRO A 55 -12.17 -0.01 -14.99
N GLU A 56 -11.41 0.08 -16.07
CA GLU A 56 -11.31 1.28 -16.91
C GLU A 56 -12.69 1.77 -17.38
N GLU A 57 -13.58 0.83 -17.75
CA GLU A 57 -14.94 1.14 -18.20
C GLU A 57 -15.85 1.72 -17.11
N ARG A 58 -15.44 1.65 -15.85
CA ARG A 58 -16.17 2.18 -14.68
C ARG A 58 -15.45 3.36 -14.00
N TYR A 59 -14.27 3.68 -14.46
CA TYR A 59 -13.41 4.67 -13.81
C TYR A 59 -14.07 6.05 -13.71
N TYR A 60 -14.57 6.58 -14.82
CA TYR A 60 -15.22 7.91 -14.83
C TYR A 60 -16.51 7.96 -14.02
N MET A 61 -17.24 6.84 -13.94
CA MET A 61 -18.40 6.72 -13.07
C MET A 61 -18.00 6.80 -11.59
N ALA A 62 -16.99 6.03 -11.18
CA ALA A 62 -16.46 6.06 -9.83
C ALA A 62 -15.97 7.46 -9.43
N ARG A 63 -15.23 8.10 -10.34
CA ARG A 63 -14.74 9.47 -10.18
C ARG A 63 -15.87 10.46 -9.96
N GLY A 64 -16.93 10.37 -10.75
CA GLY A 64 -18.12 11.23 -10.61
C GLY A 64 -18.76 11.09 -9.23
N TYR A 65 -18.94 9.86 -8.72
CA TYR A 65 -19.46 9.65 -7.37
C TYR A 65 -18.54 10.17 -6.27
N LEU A 66 -17.22 10.12 -6.44
CA LEU A 66 -16.30 10.74 -5.50
C LEU A 66 -16.43 12.26 -5.48
N PHE A 67 -16.65 12.91 -6.63
CA PHE A 67 -16.97 14.34 -6.66
C PHE A 67 -18.28 14.64 -5.95
N ASP A 68 -19.33 13.82 -6.15
CA ASP A 68 -20.62 13.99 -5.46
C ASP A 68 -20.47 13.86 -3.92
N LEU A 69 -19.48 13.07 -3.45
CA LEU A 69 -19.11 12.95 -2.04
C LEU A 69 -18.18 14.08 -1.56
N GLY A 70 -17.88 15.06 -2.41
CA GLY A 70 -17.06 16.22 -2.06
C GLY A 70 -15.56 16.01 -2.15
N TYR A 71 -15.11 14.96 -2.85
CA TYR A 71 -13.68 14.77 -3.16
C TYR A 71 -13.31 15.61 -4.38
N GLU A 72 -12.10 16.16 -4.36
CA GLU A 72 -11.53 16.92 -5.46
C GLU A 72 -10.20 16.28 -5.89
N THR A 73 -9.89 16.34 -7.19
CA THR A 73 -8.60 15.86 -7.67
C THR A 73 -7.48 16.76 -7.16
N ASP A 74 -6.53 16.15 -6.45
CA ASP A 74 -5.32 16.82 -5.96
C ASP A 74 -4.15 16.60 -6.92
N GLN A 75 -3.98 15.36 -7.40
CA GLN A 75 -2.91 15.00 -8.33
C GLN A 75 -3.38 13.96 -9.34
N PHE A 76 -2.99 14.15 -10.61
CA PHE A 76 -3.18 13.15 -11.65
C PHE A 76 -1.94 12.26 -11.77
N TYR A 77 -2.16 10.96 -11.83
CA TYR A 77 -1.14 9.97 -12.20
C TYR A 77 -1.31 9.63 -13.66
N THR A 78 -0.61 10.35 -14.53
CA THR A 78 -0.78 10.28 -15.99
C THR A 78 -0.80 8.84 -16.52
N GLY A 79 -1.95 8.42 -17.07
CA GLY A 79 -2.16 7.08 -17.62
C GLY A 79 -2.47 5.99 -16.59
N PHE A 80 -2.56 6.31 -15.29
CA PHE A 80 -2.81 5.30 -14.25
C PHE A 80 -4.03 5.59 -13.38
N GLY A 81 -4.25 6.84 -12.98
CA GLY A 81 -5.31 7.20 -12.07
C GLY A 81 -5.15 8.59 -11.48
N GLU A 82 -5.67 8.82 -10.29
CA GLU A 82 -5.56 10.09 -9.60
C GLU A 82 -5.62 9.93 -8.08
N HIS A 83 -5.00 10.89 -7.40
CA HIS A 83 -5.15 11.12 -5.98
C HIS A 83 -6.20 12.20 -5.78
N MET A 84 -7.14 11.93 -4.88
CA MET A 84 -8.23 12.83 -4.55
C MET A 84 -8.28 13.08 -3.05
N LYS A 85 -8.68 14.28 -2.66
CA LYS A 85 -8.82 14.68 -1.26
C LYS A 85 -10.15 15.36 -1.00
N ARG A 86 -10.61 15.30 0.25
CA ARG A 86 -11.79 15.99 0.75
C ARG A 86 -11.41 16.87 1.95
N ALA A 87 -12.16 17.94 2.18
CA ALA A 87 -12.00 18.74 3.39
C ALA A 87 -12.06 17.86 4.65
N GLY A 88 -11.15 18.09 5.59
CA GLY A 88 -10.95 17.22 6.75
C GLY A 88 -9.81 16.22 6.61
N GLY A 89 -9.13 16.18 5.45
CA GLY A 89 -7.88 15.48 5.23
C GLY A 89 -8.01 14.03 4.79
N PHE A 90 -9.22 13.49 4.51
CA PHE A 90 -9.34 12.15 3.98
C PHE A 90 -8.93 12.09 2.51
N GLN A 91 -8.14 11.08 2.17
CA GLN A 91 -7.53 10.90 0.86
C GLN A 91 -7.95 9.56 0.25
N VAL A 92 -8.18 9.56 -1.05
CA VAL A 92 -8.44 8.36 -1.84
C VAL A 92 -7.62 8.38 -3.12
N GLU A 93 -7.04 7.25 -3.46
CA GLU A 93 -6.38 7.03 -4.73
C GLU A 93 -7.19 6.05 -5.55
N ILE A 94 -7.54 6.44 -6.76
CA ILE A 94 -8.24 5.58 -7.71
C ILE A 94 -7.35 5.30 -8.91
N TYR A 95 -7.24 4.02 -9.26
CA TYR A 95 -6.41 3.54 -10.36
C TYR A 95 -7.26 2.76 -11.34
N HIS A 96 -7.09 3.02 -12.64
CA HIS A 96 -7.58 2.13 -13.71
C HIS A 96 -6.45 1.31 -14.34
N HIS A 97 -5.20 1.75 -14.14
CA HIS A 97 -3.99 1.00 -14.42
C HIS A 97 -3.02 1.15 -13.25
N LEU A 98 -2.21 0.14 -12.99
CA LEU A 98 -1.15 0.22 -11.98
C LEU A 98 0.19 0.47 -12.68
N PRO A 99 1.10 1.27 -12.09
CA PRO A 99 2.43 1.50 -12.63
C PRO A 99 3.25 0.20 -12.55
N PHE A 100 3.95 -0.16 -13.62
CA PHE A 100 4.75 -1.38 -13.67
C PHE A 100 6.08 -1.16 -14.39
N LEU A 101 7.17 -1.68 -13.80
CA LEU A 101 8.52 -1.60 -14.37
C LEU A 101 8.67 -2.48 -15.61
N THR A 102 8.09 -3.69 -15.58
CA THR A 102 8.30 -4.70 -16.59
C THR A 102 7.00 -5.40 -16.97
N LYS A 103 7.05 -6.13 -18.10
CA LYS A 103 5.94 -6.97 -18.55
C LYS A 103 5.55 -8.05 -17.52
N ASN A 104 6.52 -8.60 -16.80
CA ASN A 104 6.28 -9.60 -15.76
C ASN A 104 5.51 -9.01 -14.58
N TYR A 105 5.87 -7.81 -14.13
CA TYR A 105 5.13 -7.08 -13.10
C TYR A 105 3.68 -6.85 -13.50
N LYS A 106 3.43 -6.37 -14.73
CA LYS A 106 2.08 -6.16 -15.25
C LYS A 106 1.24 -7.43 -15.19
N LYS A 107 1.81 -8.56 -15.66
CA LYS A 107 1.15 -9.87 -15.63
C LYS A 107 0.85 -10.32 -14.20
N HIS A 108 1.82 -10.14 -13.29
CA HIS A 108 1.68 -10.51 -11.89
C HIS A 108 0.58 -9.71 -11.20
N MET A 109 0.58 -8.38 -11.32
CA MET A 109 -0.42 -7.51 -10.73
C MET A 109 -1.83 -7.82 -11.26
N LYS A 110 -1.97 -8.06 -12.56
CA LYS A 110 -3.24 -8.54 -13.13
C LYS A 110 -3.69 -9.84 -12.47
N SER A 111 -2.80 -10.82 -12.31
CA SER A 111 -3.12 -12.09 -11.64
C SER A 111 -3.57 -11.91 -10.19
N LEU A 112 -3.02 -10.93 -9.45
CA LEU A 112 -3.46 -10.62 -8.09
C LEU A 112 -4.88 -10.04 -8.08
N LEU A 113 -5.17 -9.11 -8.99
CA LEU A 113 -6.50 -8.49 -9.14
C LEU A 113 -7.55 -9.52 -9.57
N ASP A 114 -7.23 -10.42 -10.51
CA ASP A 114 -8.12 -11.48 -10.98
C ASP A 114 -8.51 -12.46 -9.86
N ARG A 115 -7.64 -12.64 -8.85
CA ARG A 115 -7.87 -13.49 -7.67
C ARG A 115 -8.55 -12.79 -6.51
N ALA A 116 -8.82 -11.50 -6.62
CA ALA A 116 -9.56 -10.78 -5.60
C ALA A 116 -10.98 -11.35 -5.46
N TYR A 117 -11.44 -11.48 -4.23
CA TYR A 117 -12.74 -12.07 -3.90
C TYR A 117 -13.70 -11.03 -3.33
N PRO A 118 -15.03 -11.23 -3.45
CA PRO A 118 -16.02 -10.28 -2.94
C PRO A 118 -15.85 -9.99 -1.45
N ASP A 119 -15.92 -8.72 -1.07
CA ASP A 119 -16.02 -8.33 0.34
C ASP A 119 -17.32 -8.84 0.96
N LYS A 120 -17.26 -9.25 2.23
CA LYS A 120 -18.42 -9.82 2.93
C LYS A 120 -19.54 -8.80 3.16
N LYS A 121 -19.19 -7.54 3.41
CA LYS A 121 -20.14 -6.46 3.70
C LYS A 121 -20.58 -5.72 2.43
N TYR A 122 -19.67 -5.57 1.48
CA TYR A 122 -19.86 -4.85 0.23
C TYR A 122 -19.52 -5.74 -0.99
N PRO A 123 -20.39 -6.70 -1.38
CA PRO A 123 -20.04 -7.72 -2.39
C PRO A 123 -19.70 -7.21 -3.79
N VAL A 124 -20.07 -5.98 -4.14
CA VAL A 124 -19.65 -5.33 -5.40
C VAL A 124 -18.16 -5.03 -5.40
N LEU A 125 -17.60 -4.82 -4.21
CA LEU A 125 -16.18 -4.58 -4.00
C LEU A 125 -15.47 -5.93 -3.80
N LYS A 126 -14.22 -5.97 -4.21
CA LYS A 126 -13.35 -7.12 -3.98
C LYS A 126 -12.19 -6.73 -3.09
N VAL A 127 -11.68 -7.70 -2.35
CA VAL A 127 -10.50 -7.57 -1.51
C VAL A 127 -9.45 -8.59 -1.90
N LEU A 128 -8.19 -8.25 -1.71
CA LEU A 128 -7.07 -9.15 -1.97
C LEU A 128 -6.98 -10.21 -0.87
N SER A 129 -6.55 -11.43 -1.23
CA SER A 129 -6.16 -12.43 -0.21
C SER A 129 -4.94 -11.93 0.57
N LEU A 130 -4.66 -12.56 1.71
CA LEU A 130 -3.51 -12.22 2.55
C LEU A 130 -2.20 -12.24 1.76
N GLU A 131 -1.96 -13.30 1.01
CA GLU A 131 -0.78 -13.42 0.14
C GLU A 131 -0.77 -12.41 -0.99
N SER A 132 -1.93 -12.14 -1.60
CA SER A 132 -2.04 -11.13 -2.66
C SER A 132 -1.78 -9.72 -2.14
N SER A 133 -2.28 -9.39 -0.95
CA SER A 133 -2.00 -8.12 -0.27
C SER A 133 -0.52 -7.95 0.05
N TYR A 134 0.12 -9.01 0.56
CA TYR A 134 1.56 -9.01 0.82
C TYR A 134 2.37 -8.82 -0.47
N MET A 135 2.06 -9.60 -1.51
CA MET A 135 2.76 -9.53 -2.79
C MET A 135 2.56 -8.20 -3.51
N PHE A 136 1.38 -7.59 -3.38
CA PHE A 136 1.14 -6.24 -3.89
C PHE A 136 2.08 -5.23 -3.23
N ARG A 137 2.12 -5.20 -1.88
CA ARG A 137 3.00 -4.30 -1.11
C ARG A 137 4.48 -4.54 -1.38
N MET A 138 4.90 -5.81 -1.43
CA MET A 138 6.29 -6.16 -1.71
C MET A 138 6.72 -5.74 -3.11
N ALA A 139 5.91 -6.01 -4.13
CA ALA A 139 6.21 -5.61 -5.50
C ALA A 139 6.26 -4.09 -5.64
N GLU A 140 5.37 -3.37 -4.96
CA GLU A 140 5.34 -1.91 -4.92
C GLU A 140 6.57 -1.35 -4.21
N ALA A 141 6.93 -1.86 -3.04
CA ALA A 141 8.13 -1.44 -2.32
C ALA A 141 9.41 -1.66 -3.15
N CYS A 142 9.51 -2.81 -3.85
CA CYS A 142 10.61 -3.05 -4.78
C CYS A 142 10.60 -2.06 -5.95
N TYR A 143 9.41 -1.74 -6.50
CA TYR A 143 9.27 -0.73 -7.55
C TYR A 143 9.73 0.65 -7.07
N HIS A 144 9.23 1.09 -5.91
CA HIS A 144 9.58 2.39 -5.33
C HIS A 144 11.07 2.45 -4.96
N PHE A 145 11.66 1.37 -4.46
CA PHE A 145 13.11 1.32 -4.24
C PHE A 145 13.89 1.53 -5.53
N CYS A 146 13.51 0.85 -6.62
CA CYS A 146 14.18 0.98 -7.92
C CYS A 146 14.01 2.36 -8.57
N THR A 147 12.97 3.11 -8.21
CA THR A 147 12.66 4.45 -8.74
C THR A 147 12.98 5.60 -7.78
N ASP A 148 13.74 5.33 -6.71
CA ASP A 148 14.12 6.31 -5.67
C ASP A 148 12.92 7.00 -4.98
N ASN A 149 11.83 6.23 -4.77
CA ASN A 149 10.61 6.73 -4.15
C ASN A 149 10.19 5.97 -2.88
N LEU A 150 10.90 4.90 -2.50
CA LEU A 150 10.56 4.12 -1.31
C LEU A 150 10.69 4.97 -0.04
N LYS A 151 9.62 5.07 0.73
CA LYS A 151 9.56 5.80 1.99
C LYS A 151 9.76 4.87 3.19
N ILE A 152 10.34 5.39 4.26
CA ILE A 152 10.54 4.64 5.52
C ILE A 152 9.21 4.03 6.00
N ARG A 153 8.14 4.78 5.91
CA ARG A 153 6.81 4.33 6.32
C ARG A 153 6.31 3.13 5.51
N GLU A 154 6.44 3.18 4.20
CA GLU A 154 6.02 2.09 3.32
C GLU A 154 6.78 0.79 3.66
N LEU A 155 8.08 0.92 3.97
CA LEU A 155 8.89 -0.19 4.44
C LEU A 155 8.42 -0.70 5.81
N LEU A 156 8.03 0.19 6.72
CA LEU A 156 7.46 -0.17 8.02
C LEU A 156 6.12 -0.91 7.86
N ASP A 157 5.21 -0.39 7.03
CA ASP A 157 3.91 -1.02 6.78
C ASP A 157 4.08 -2.44 6.20
N LEU A 158 4.99 -2.61 5.25
CA LEU A 158 5.35 -3.92 4.69
C LEU A 158 5.89 -4.87 5.75
N TYR A 159 6.79 -4.39 6.60
CA TYR A 159 7.39 -5.19 7.68
C TYR A 159 6.37 -5.59 8.73
N LEU A 160 5.53 -4.66 9.20
CA LEU A 160 4.49 -4.97 10.18
C LEU A 160 3.49 -5.98 9.63
N PHE A 161 3.10 -5.84 8.37
CA PHE A 161 2.24 -6.81 7.69
C PHE A 161 2.88 -8.20 7.67
N TYR A 162 4.15 -8.29 7.25
CA TYR A 162 4.88 -9.56 7.24
C TYR A 162 5.01 -10.14 8.66
N LYS A 163 5.41 -9.33 9.64
CA LYS A 163 5.59 -9.75 11.03
C LYS A 163 4.32 -10.35 11.63
N LEU A 164 3.17 -9.76 11.34
CA LEU A 164 1.89 -10.22 11.87
C LEU A 164 1.38 -11.49 11.16
N PHE A 165 1.57 -11.60 9.86
CA PHE A 165 0.85 -12.59 9.04
C PHE A 165 1.73 -13.65 8.38
N HIS A 166 3.06 -13.60 8.50
CA HIS A 166 3.95 -14.54 7.79
C HIS A 166 3.68 -16.02 8.08
N LYS A 167 3.14 -16.35 9.27
CA LYS A 167 2.82 -17.72 9.66
C LYS A 167 1.54 -18.22 8.99
N ASP A 168 0.62 -17.33 8.63
CA ASP A 168 -0.66 -17.64 8.03
C ASP A 168 -0.61 -17.64 6.49
N MET A 169 0.48 -17.10 5.92
CA MET A 169 0.68 -17.03 4.48
C MET A 169 1.26 -18.32 3.90
N ASN A 170 0.83 -18.67 2.69
CA ASN A 170 1.39 -19.79 1.94
C ASN A 170 2.78 -19.43 1.39
N LYS A 171 3.82 -19.86 2.11
CA LYS A 171 5.22 -19.58 1.76
C LYS A 171 5.60 -20.06 0.35
N LYS A 172 5.15 -21.25 -0.07
CA LYS A 172 5.45 -21.79 -1.40
C LYS A 172 4.89 -20.89 -2.51
N PHE A 173 3.69 -20.35 -2.29
CA PHE A 173 3.08 -19.40 -3.22
C PHE A 173 3.91 -18.10 -3.29
N LEU A 174 4.31 -17.54 -2.15
CA LEU A 174 5.10 -16.31 -2.08
C LEU A 174 6.45 -16.49 -2.77
N ASP A 175 7.19 -17.56 -2.44
CA ASP A 175 8.51 -17.84 -3.02
C ASP A 175 8.44 -17.98 -4.55
N ALA A 176 7.38 -18.63 -5.06
CA ALA A 176 7.16 -18.77 -6.50
C ALA A 176 6.90 -17.41 -7.16
N ARG A 177 6.09 -16.53 -6.54
CA ARG A 177 5.80 -15.19 -7.09
C ARG A 177 7.00 -14.26 -7.02
N ILE A 178 7.74 -14.26 -5.92
CA ILE A 178 8.98 -13.48 -5.74
C ILE A 178 10.01 -13.87 -6.80
N LYS A 179 10.16 -15.18 -7.07
CA LYS A 179 11.04 -15.69 -8.12
C LYS A 179 10.56 -15.30 -9.53
N GLU A 180 9.26 -15.40 -9.80
CA GLU A 180 8.68 -15.01 -11.09
C GLU A 180 8.90 -13.53 -11.42
N LEU A 181 8.89 -12.67 -10.39
CA LEU A 181 9.15 -11.23 -10.52
C LEU A 181 10.64 -10.88 -10.58
N ASP A 182 11.53 -11.83 -10.31
CA ASP A 182 12.99 -11.64 -10.20
C ASP A 182 13.39 -10.60 -9.13
N ILE A 183 12.67 -10.60 -8.02
CA ILE A 183 12.91 -9.69 -6.88
C ILE A 183 13.44 -10.40 -5.64
N SER A 184 13.94 -11.64 -5.77
CA SER A 184 14.28 -12.47 -4.62
C SER A 184 15.32 -11.83 -3.69
N LEU A 185 16.40 -11.29 -4.25
CA LEU A 185 17.44 -10.62 -3.47
C LEU A 185 16.90 -9.33 -2.84
N LEU A 186 16.27 -8.48 -3.65
CA LEU A 186 15.78 -7.17 -3.19
C LEU A 186 14.70 -7.31 -2.10
N SER A 187 13.72 -8.20 -2.30
CA SER A 187 12.66 -8.43 -1.32
C SER A 187 13.20 -8.93 0.01
N GLN A 188 14.19 -9.83 -0.02
CA GLN A 188 14.86 -10.31 1.19
C GLN A 188 15.64 -9.19 1.88
N SER A 189 16.41 -8.40 1.12
CA SER A 189 17.20 -7.31 1.66
C SER A 189 16.33 -6.22 2.30
N LEU A 190 15.21 -5.86 1.67
CA LEU A 190 14.26 -4.89 2.23
C LEU A 190 13.66 -5.40 3.55
N LEU A 191 13.25 -6.67 3.63
CA LEU A 191 12.73 -7.24 4.88
C LEU A 191 13.79 -7.33 5.98
N HIS A 192 15.02 -7.73 5.65
CA HIS A 192 16.10 -7.78 6.63
C HIS A 192 16.43 -6.39 7.17
N MET A 193 16.52 -5.40 6.30
CA MET A 193 16.76 -4.01 6.69
C MET A 193 15.62 -3.47 7.57
N ALA A 194 14.37 -3.73 7.19
CA ALA A 194 13.22 -3.37 7.99
C ALA A 194 13.24 -4.03 9.38
N ASP A 195 13.62 -5.30 9.44
CA ASP A 195 13.77 -6.02 10.71
C ASP A 195 14.88 -5.42 11.57
N MET A 196 16.02 -5.02 10.99
CA MET A 196 17.10 -4.33 11.72
C MET A 196 16.63 -2.97 12.27
N TRP A 197 15.81 -2.24 11.51
CA TRP A 197 15.34 -0.91 11.93
C TRP A 197 14.22 -0.95 12.97
N PHE A 198 13.27 -1.89 12.80
CA PHE A 198 11.97 -1.85 13.49
C PHE A 198 11.79 -2.97 14.53
N SER A 199 12.75 -3.91 14.67
CA SER A 199 12.68 -4.94 15.69
C SER A 199 13.68 -4.71 16.81
N SER A 200 13.37 -5.28 17.98
CA SER A 200 14.38 -5.51 19.02
C SER A 200 15.16 -6.80 18.70
N ARG A 201 16.37 -6.97 19.25
CA ARG A 201 17.15 -8.20 19.09
C ARG A 201 16.40 -9.46 19.52
N LYS A 202 15.42 -9.33 20.44
CA LYS A 202 14.61 -10.46 20.93
C LYS A 202 13.47 -10.82 19.99
N ASP A 203 12.98 -9.84 19.20
CA ASP A 203 11.81 -9.96 18.35
C ASP A 203 12.19 -10.02 16.85
N SER A 204 13.48 -10.14 16.56
CA SER A 204 13.99 -10.23 15.18
C SER A 204 13.51 -11.50 14.50
N LEU A 205 13.01 -11.35 13.28
CA LEU A 205 12.52 -12.45 12.44
C LEU A 205 13.63 -13.11 11.65
N PHE A 206 14.77 -12.43 11.50
CA PHE A 206 15.89 -12.87 10.67
C PHE A 206 17.20 -12.85 11.46
N PRO A 207 18.14 -13.77 11.18
CA PRO A 207 19.48 -13.69 11.74
C PRO A 207 20.16 -12.39 11.29
N TYR A 208 20.88 -11.74 12.20
CA TYR A 208 21.63 -10.52 11.87
C TYR A 208 22.65 -10.83 10.76
N PRO A 209 22.68 -10.06 9.65
CA PRO A 209 23.59 -10.32 8.54
C PRO A 209 25.05 -10.12 9.00
N LYS A 210 25.90 -11.12 8.72
CA LYS A 210 27.31 -11.09 9.15
C LYS A 210 28.23 -10.39 8.14
N ASP A 211 27.86 -10.38 6.85
CA ASP A 211 28.83 -10.11 5.77
C ASP A 211 28.32 -9.12 4.69
N SER A 212 27.24 -8.37 4.92
CA SER A 212 26.65 -7.50 3.89
C SER A 212 26.38 -6.07 4.36
N ILE A 213 27.20 -5.56 5.29
CA ILE A 213 27.02 -4.24 5.90
C ILE A 213 27.00 -3.15 4.82
N SER A 214 27.92 -3.14 3.86
CA SER A 214 27.99 -2.12 2.81
C SER A 214 26.72 -2.05 1.92
N LEU A 215 26.13 -3.21 1.59
CA LEU A 215 24.87 -3.24 0.82
C LEU A 215 23.74 -2.58 1.60
N TYR A 216 23.62 -2.86 2.89
CA TYR A 216 22.58 -2.26 3.72
C TYR A 216 22.81 -0.77 3.97
N ASP A 217 24.07 -0.34 4.12
CA ASP A 217 24.42 1.09 4.25
C ASP A 217 24.00 1.88 3.00
N ASP A 218 24.24 1.35 1.79
CA ASP A 218 23.83 1.96 0.53
C ASP A 218 22.29 2.00 0.39
N MET A 219 21.61 0.91 0.75
CA MET A 219 20.15 0.85 0.73
C MET A 219 19.53 1.82 1.75
N GLU A 220 20.10 1.89 2.96
CA GLU A 220 19.69 2.82 4.01
C GLU A 220 19.82 4.26 3.56
N ALA A 221 20.99 4.67 3.06
CA ALA A 221 21.22 6.02 2.56
C ALA A 221 20.21 6.41 1.48
N ARG A 222 19.92 5.48 0.57
CA ARG A 222 18.95 5.69 -0.51
C ARG A 222 17.52 5.88 0.02
N ILE A 223 17.07 5.08 0.99
CA ILE A 223 15.72 5.22 1.55
C ILE A 223 15.61 6.46 2.43
N LEU A 224 16.65 6.74 3.25
CA LEU A 224 16.65 7.94 4.10
C LEU A 224 16.58 9.23 3.29
N SER A 225 17.20 9.27 2.10
CA SER A 225 17.12 10.43 1.20
C SER A 225 15.69 10.73 0.73
N ASN A 226 14.80 9.73 0.71
CA ASN A 226 13.40 9.87 0.30
C ASN A 226 12.47 10.34 1.43
N GLY A 227 12.96 10.40 2.67
CA GLY A 227 12.20 10.83 3.85
C GLY A 227 11.22 9.80 4.40
N THR A 228 10.53 10.19 5.47
CA THR A 228 9.60 9.31 6.21
C THR A 228 8.22 9.20 5.56
N VAL A 229 7.72 10.32 5.05
CA VAL A 229 6.45 10.47 4.33
C VAL A 229 6.68 11.29 3.08
N GLY A 230 5.84 11.10 2.07
CA GLY A 230 5.97 11.84 0.81
C GLY A 230 6.04 13.37 1.02
N ALA A 231 6.75 14.07 0.15
CA ALA A 231 6.89 15.52 0.21
C ALA A 231 5.54 16.27 0.26
N ASP A 232 4.50 15.62 -0.26
CA ASP A 232 3.13 16.16 -0.33
C ASP A 232 2.37 16.12 1.00
N SER A 233 2.95 15.47 2.04
CA SER A 233 2.35 15.38 3.38
C SER A 233 2.89 16.41 4.36
N ILE A 234 3.86 17.26 3.96
CA ILE A 234 4.34 18.38 4.76
C ILE A 234 3.50 19.61 4.38
N PRO A 235 2.68 20.15 5.30
CA PRO A 235 1.94 21.38 5.02
C PRO A 235 2.92 22.49 4.57
N GLU A 236 2.54 23.26 3.57
CA GLU A 236 3.33 24.37 3.00
C GLU A 236 3.78 25.40 4.08
N ALA A 237 3.08 25.44 5.20
CA ALA A 237 3.41 26.28 6.37
C ALA A 237 4.63 25.82 7.17
N ALA A 238 5.25 24.68 6.83
CA ALA A 238 6.44 24.14 7.52
C ALA A 238 7.70 24.12 6.63
N ARG A 239 7.64 24.73 5.43
CA ARG A 239 8.80 24.93 4.55
C ARG A 239 9.47 26.27 4.80
#